data_f5e324cba6f51644fca267c26787238b
#
_entry.id   f5e324cba6f51644fca267c26787238b
#
_cell.length_a   1.000
_cell.length_b   1.000
_cell.length_c   1.000
_cell.angle_alpha   90.00
_cell.angle_beta   90.00
_cell.angle_gamma   90.00
#
_symmetry.space_group_name_H-M   'P 1'
#
loop_
_entity.id
_entity.type
_entity.pdbx_description
1 polymer ?
#
loop_
_entity_poly.entity_id
_entity_poly.type
_entity_poly.pdbx_seq_one_letter_code
_entity_poly.pdbx_strand_id
1 'polypeptide(L)'
;MKFSEISNRFHQHGIRPTRRREAVYRALCATQSHPTADELRAMVLDDGCTLSLATIYSTLDLFCREGLIRRMSMQGRADRFDSTTTNHLHLRLEDTGEVVDVPVEMSRRILDSVDPAILRRLEEDMGVEVDEIELS
;
A
#
# COMPACT_ATOMS: atom_id res chain seq x y z
N MET A 1 -3.62 1.33 -16.04
CA MET A 1 -4.91 0.67 -15.69
C MET A 1 -6.03 1.35 -16.45
N LYS A 2 -6.90 0.56 -17.04
CA LYS A 2 -8.03 1.10 -17.81
C LYS A 2 -9.10 1.65 -16.85
N PHE A 3 -9.83 2.65 -17.31
CA PHE A 3 -10.89 3.30 -16.56
C PHE A 3 -11.96 2.31 -16.06
N SER A 4 -12.34 1.35 -16.91
CA SER A 4 -13.30 0.30 -16.56
C SER A 4 -12.82 -0.62 -15.43
N GLU A 5 -11.54 -0.88 -15.34
CA GLU A 5 -10.96 -1.71 -14.28
C GLU A 5 -11.01 -0.99 -12.93
N ILE A 6 -10.75 0.31 -12.92
CA ILE A 6 -10.84 1.15 -11.72
C ILE A 6 -12.28 1.17 -11.21
N SER A 7 -13.24 1.44 -12.10
CA SER A 7 -14.67 1.44 -11.77
C SER A 7 -15.12 0.11 -11.17
N ASN A 8 -14.69 -1.01 -11.74
CA ASN A 8 -15.03 -2.34 -11.24
C ASN A 8 -14.48 -2.58 -9.84
N ARG A 9 -13.23 -2.19 -9.59
CA ARG A 9 -12.62 -2.33 -8.26
C ARG A 9 -13.32 -1.48 -7.22
N PHE A 10 -13.66 -0.24 -7.56
CA PHE A 10 -14.43 0.64 -6.68
C PHE A 10 -15.79 0.02 -6.35
N HIS A 11 -16.48 -0.50 -7.35
CA HIS A 11 -17.77 -1.15 -7.17
C HIS A 11 -17.67 -2.37 -6.25
N GLN A 12 -16.66 -3.21 -6.41
CA GLN A 12 -16.42 -4.38 -5.57
C GLN A 12 -16.15 -4.01 -4.10
N HIS A 13 -15.62 -2.82 -3.86
CA HIS A 13 -15.32 -2.33 -2.51
C HIS A 13 -16.36 -1.33 -1.98
N GLY A 14 -17.46 -1.14 -2.68
CA GLY A 14 -18.53 -0.24 -2.25
C GLY A 14 -18.15 1.23 -2.30
N ILE A 15 -17.22 1.59 -3.17
CA ILE A 15 -16.75 2.97 -3.34
C ILE A 15 -17.41 3.58 -4.56
N ARG A 16 -18.05 4.73 -4.36
CA ARG A 16 -18.64 5.49 -5.46
C ARG A 16 -17.52 6.12 -6.32
N PRO A 17 -17.49 5.85 -7.63
CA PRO A 17 -16.51 6.47 -8.51
C PRO A 17 -16.72 7.97 -8.61
N THR A 18 -15.65 8.73 -8.43
CA THR A 18 -15.58 10.15 -8.72
C THR A 18 -14.28 10.44 -9.45
N ARG A 19 -14.23 11.54 -10.17
CA ARG A 19 -13.02 11.96 -10.89
C ARG A 19 -11.79 12.05 -9.98
N ARG A 20 -11.97 12.62 -8.80
CA ARG A 20 -10.90 12.80 -7.81
C ARG A 20 -10.43 11.46 -7.27
N ARG A 21 -11.35 10.59 -6.89
CA ARG A 21 -11.03 9.25 -6.38
C ARG A 21 -10.31 8.41 -7.43
N GLU A 22 -10.76 8.45 -8.66
CA GLU A 22 -10.12 7.72 -9.76
C GLU A 22 -8.71 8.24 -10.04
N ALA A 23 -8.51 9.56 -9.99
CA ALA A 23 -7.19 10.16 -10.19
C ALA A 23 -6.20 9.71 -9.12
N VAL A 24 -6.60 9.70 -7.86
CA VAL A 24 -5.75 9.25 -6.74
C VAL A 24 -5.43 7.76 -6.87
N TYR A 25 -6.41 6.94 -7.12
CA TYR A 25 -6.21 5.49 -7.25
C TYR A 25 -5.34 5.15 -8.45
N ARG A 26 -5.56 5.80 -9.59
CA ARG A 26 -4.75 5.60 -10.79
C ARG A 26 -3.29 5.95 -10.55
N ALA A 27 -3.02 7.07 -9.90
CA ALA A 27 -1.66 7.47 -9.55
C ALA A 27 -0.99 6.44 -8.63
N LEU A 28 -1.72 5.94 -7.64
CA LEU A 28 -1.22 4.92 -6.73
C LEU A 28 -0.91 3.60 -7.45
N CYS A 29 -1.77 3.18 -8.36
CA CYS A 29 -1.57 1.96 -9.14
C CYS A 29 -0.44 2.06 -10.17
N ALA A 30 -0.12 3.28 -10.61
CA ALA A 30 0.92 3.50 -11.63
C ALA A 30 2.34 3.41 -11.07
N THR A 31 2.51 3.38 -9.76
CA THR A 31 3.82 3.30 -9.12
C THR A 31 3.96 2.04 -8.28
N GLN A 32 5.18 1.54 -8.15
CA GLN A 32 5.52 0.42 -7.25
C GLN A 32 6.29 0.90 -6.02
N SER A 33 6.47 2.21 -5.87
CA SER A 33 7.32 2.80 -4.83
C SER A 33 6.60 3.07 -3.51
N HIS A 34 5.33 2.72 -3.35
CA HIS A 34 4.52 2.98 -2.14
C HIS A 34 4.63 4.44 -1.69
N PRO A 35 3.96 5.35 -2.37
CA PRO A 35 4.14 6.78 -2.12
C PRO A 35 3.50 7.23 -0.80
N THR A 36 4.01 8.34 -0.28
CA THR A 36 3.35 9.10 0.79
C THR A 36 2.19 9.91 0.19
N ALA A 37 1.35 10.49 1.05
CA ALA A 37 0.27 11.37 0.60
C ALA A 37 0.81 12.62 -0.15
N ASP A 38 1.91 13.19 0.30
CA ASP A 38 2.57 14.32 -0.38
C ASP A 38 3.07 13.95 -1.77
N GLU A 39 3.69 12.78 -1.89
CA GLU A 39 4.15 12.26 -3.19
C GLU A 39 2.98 12.00 -4.14
N LEU A 40 1.88 11.42 -3.62
CA LEU A 40 0.67 11.22 -4.42
C LEU A 40 0.05 12.52 -4.89
N ARG A 41 0.04 13.54 -4.05
CA ARG A 41 -0.45 14.87 -4.43
C ARG A 41 0.31 15.41 -5.63
N ALA A 42 1.64 15.31 -5.61
CA ALA A 42 2.49 15.74 -6.72
C ALA A 42 2.22 14.92 -7.99
N MET A 43 2.04 13.60 -7.87
CA MET A 43 1.74 12.72 -9.00
C MET A 43 0.39 13.04 -9.64
N VAL A 44 -0.63 13.28 -8.82
CA VAL A 44 -1.97 13.65 -9.28
C VAL A 44 -1.95 15.02 -9.96
N LEU A 45 -1.15 15.95 -9.45
CA LEU A 45 -0.98 17.27 -10.05
C LEU A 45 -0.32 17.17 -11.44
N ASP A 46 0.69 16.32 -11.58
CA ASP A 46 1.34 16.07 -12.87
C ASP A 46 0.37 15.49 -13.90
N ASP A 47 -0.60 14.73 -13.46
CA ASP A 47 -1.67 14.17 -14.30
C ASP A 47 -2.79 15.19 -14.59
N GLY A 48 -2.64 16.43 -14.14
CA GLY A 48 -3.58 17.51 -14.41
C GLY A 48 -4.71 17.66 -13.43
N CYS A 49 -4.64 17.01 -12.27
CA CYS A 49 -5.67 17.11 -11.24
C CYS A 49 -5.10 17.80 -9.99
N THR A 50 -5.65 18.97 -9.65
CA THR A 50 -5.22 19.74 -8.47
C THR A 50 -6.09 19.36 -7.28
N LEU A 51 -5.49 18.72 -6.29
CA LEU A 51 -6.15 18.33 -5.04
C LEU A 51 -5.38 18.88 -3.85
N SER A 52 -6.12 19.28 -2.80
CA SER A 52 -5.49 19.64 -1.54
C SER A 52 -4.94 18.39 -0.83
N LEU A 53 -3.96 18.57 0.04
CA LEU A 53 -3.43 17.48 0.83
C LEU A 53 -4.52 16.85 1.72
N ALA A 54 -5.42 17.66 2.27
CA ALA A 54 -6.55 17.17 3.05
C ALA A 54 -7.46 16.26 2.21
N THR A 55 -7.73 16.60 0.96
CA THR A 55 -8.52 15.76 0.05
C THR A 55 -7.79 14.46 -0.28
N ILE A 56 -6.49 14.49 -0.49
CA ILE A 56 -5.67 13.29 -0.68
C ILE A 56 -5.82 12.37 0.55
N TYR A 57 -5.61 12.88 1.76
CA TYR A 57 -5.74 12.08 2.97
C TYR A 57 -7.13 11.52 3.17
N SER A 58 -8.18 12.30 2.98
CA SER A 58 -9.56 11.80 3.15
C SER A 58 -9.90 10.71 2.12
N THR A 59 -9.39 10.84 0.91
CA THR A 59 -9.57 9.83 -0.14
C THR A 59 -8.82 8.55 0.21
N LEU A 60 -7.58 8.65 0.66
CA LEU A 60 -6.79 7.50 1.09
C LEU A 60 -7.39 6.81 2.30
N ASP A 61 -7.90 7.56 3.27
CA ASP A 61 -8.60 7.01 4.44
C ASP A 61 -9.83 6.20 4.02
N LEU A 62 -10.60 6.70 3.07
CA LEU A 62 -11.74 5.97 2.51
C LEU A 62 -11.27 4.66 1.85
N PHE A 63 -10.25 4.72 1.03
CA PHE A 63 -9.72 3.54 0.34
C PHE A 63 -9.21 2.48 1.32
N CYS A 64 -8.53 2.90 2.38
CA CYS A 64 -8.05 1.99 3.43
C CYS A 64 -9.22 1.36 4.20
N ARG A 65 -10.20 2.17 4.58
CA ARG A 65 -11.38 1.70 5.33
C ARG A 65 -12.19 0.68 4.55
N GLU A 66 -12.31 0.86 3.23
CA GLU A 66 -13.05 -0.06 2.38
C GLU A 66 -12.18 -1.23 1.85
N GLY A 67 -10.94 -1.33 2.29
CA GLY A 67 -10.06 -2.44 1.94
C GLY A 67 -9.50 -2.40 0.51
N LEU A 68 -9.61 -1.27 -0.18
CA LEU A 68 -9.11 -1.12 -1.55
C LEU A 68 -7.60 -1.00 -1.61
N ILE A 69 -7.01 -0.34 -0.63
CA ILE A 69 -5.57 -0.14 -0.49
C ILE A 69 -5.14 -0.44 0.94
N ARG A 70 -3.83 -0.47 1.16
CA ARG A 70 -3.25 -0.69 2.47
C ARG A 70 -2.37 0.49 2.87
N ARG A 71 -2.48 0.89 4.14
CA ARG A 71 -1.60 1.88 4.76
C ARG A 71 -0.42 1.18 5.41
N MET A 72 0.77 1.70 5.17
CA MET A 72 2.01 1.23 5.78
C MET A 72 2.48 2.31 6.75
N SER A 73 2.35 2.03 8.04
CA SER A 73 2.82 2.94 9.08
C SER A 73 4.34 2.88 9.19
N MET A 74 4.97 4.04 9.09
CA MET A 74 6.42 4.17 9.12
C MET A 74 6.83 4.91 10.40
N GLN A 75 7.61 4.26 11.25
CA GLN A 75 8.04 4.85 12.50
C GLN A 75 8.91 6.10 12.27
N GLY A 76 8.45 7.25 12.80
CA GLY A 76 9.16 8.52 12.67
C GLY A 76 9.12 9.15 11.29
N ARG A 77 8.30 8.63 10.37
CA ARG A 77 8.16 9.11 9.00
C ARG A 77 6.69 9.14 8.60
N ALA A 78 6.38 9.81 7.48
CA ALA A 78 5.02 9.81 6.92
C ALA A 78 4.61 8.41 6.48
N ASP A 79 3.33 8.08 6.64
CA ASP A 79 2.77 6.82 6.20
C ASP A 79 2.89 6.67 4.68
N ARG A 80 3.08 5.44 4.24
CA ARG A 80 3.08 5.08 2.82
C ARG A 80 1.86 4.25 2.49
N PHE A 81 1.50 4.21 1.22
CA PHE A 81 0.28 3.55 0.75
C PHE A 81 0.58 2.57 -0.36
N ASP A 82 -0.11 1.44 -0.32
CA ASP A 82 0.07 0.34 -1.25
C ASP A 82 -1.27 -0.02 -1.90
N SER A 83 -1.33 -0.02 -3.22
CA SER A 83 -2.52 -0.41 -3.98
C SER A 83 -2.75 -1.92 -3.98
N THR A 84 -1.75 -2.70 -3.60
CA THR A 84 -1.83 -4.16 -3.56
C THR A 84 -2.21 -4.62 -2.16
N THR A 85 -3.23 -5.46 -2.07
CA THR A 85 -3.68 -6.05 -0.80
C THR A 85 -3.26 -7.52 -0.64
N THR A 86 -2.54 -8.08 -1.62
CA THR A 86 -1.96 -9.42 -1.54
C THR A 86 -0.76 -9.45 -0.61
N ASN A 87 -0.63 -10.52 0.17
CA ASN A 87 0.50 -10.68 1.08
C ASN A 87 1.80 -10.84 0.30
N HIS A 88 2.73 -9.94 0.52
CA HIS A 88 4.07 -9.97 -0.06
C HIS A 88 5.03 -9.21 0.85
N LEU A 89 6.32 -9.48 0.70
CA LEU A 89 7.34 -8.77 1.45
C LEU A 89 7.60 -7.41 0.84
N HIS A 90 8.00 -6.47 1.68
CA HIS A 90 8.42 -5.13 1.29
C HIS A 90 9.88 -4.92 1.60
N LEU A 91 10.57 -4.22 0.72
CA LEU A 91 11.93 -3.76 0.95
C LEU A 91 11.90 -2.25 1.16
N ARG A 92 12.42 -1.79 2.29
CA ARG A 92 12.66 -0.37 2.50
C ARG A 92 14.12 -0.08 2.21
N LEU A 93 14.36 0.83 1.26
CA LEU A 93 15.70 1.25 0.90
C LEU A 93 16.18 2.26 1.94
N GLU A 94 17.30 1.97 2.59
CA GLU A 94 17.82 2.78 3.68
C GLU A 94 18.18 4.20 3.24
N ASP A 95 18.76 4.33 2.06
CA ASP A 95 19.24 5.62 1.53
C ASP A 95 18.11 6.59 1.20
N THR A 96 17.04 6.13 0.57
CA THR A 96 15.94 6.97 0.08
C THR A 96 14.69 6.87 0.95
N GLY A 97 14.58 5.85 1.80
CA GLY A 97 13.35 5.53 2.52
C GLY A 97 12.24 4.97 1.64
N GLU A 98 12.51 4.76 0.37
CA GLU A 98 11.58 4.18 -0.58
C GLU A 98 11.23 2.74 -0.21
N VAL A 99 9.96 2.36 -0.40
CA VAL A 99 9.47 1.01 -0.13
C VAL A 99 9.07 0.37 -1.44
N VAL A 100 9.63 -0.80 -1.72
CA VAL A 100 9.42 -1.55 -2.96
C VAL A 100 8.83 -2.92 -2.64
N ASP A 101 7.86 -3.36 -3.43
CA ASP A 101 7.29 -4.70 -3.30
C ASP A 101 8.27 -5.76 -3.78
N VAL A 102 8.41 -6.81 -2.98
CA VAL A 102 9.04 -8.06 -3.44
C VAL A 102 7.98 -8.84 -4.23
N PRO A 103 8.30 -9.36 -5.43
CA PRO A 103 7.35 -10.18 -6.17
C PRO A 103 6.75 -11.28 -5.31
N VAL A 104 5.46 -11.55 -5.47
CA VAL A 104 4.71 -12.50 -4.61
C VAL A 104 5.39 -13.86 -4.54
N GLU A 105 5.88 -14.37 -5.67
CA GLU A 105 6.56 -15.66 -5.72
C GLU A 105 7.87 -15.66 -4.92
N MET A 106 8.66 -14.61 -5.03
CA MET A 106 9.89 -14.45 -4.25
C MET A 106 9.60 -14.27 -2.78
N SER A 107 8.56 -13.51 -2.43
CA SER A 107 8.11 -13.36 -1.04
C SER A 107 7.75 -14.71 -0.44
N ARG A 108 7.02 -15.55 -1.18
CA ARG A 108 6.65 -16.89 -0.75
C ARG A 108 7.90 -17.76 -0.52
N ARG A 109 8.87 -17.72 -1.44
CA ARG A 109 10.11 -18.48 -1.30
C ARG A 109 10.94 -18.06 -0.10
N ILE A 110 11.03 -16.76 0.16
CA ILE A 110 11.73 -16.23 1.33
C ILE A 110 11.04 -16.66 2.62
N LEU A 111 9.72 -16.53 2.67
CA LEU A 111 8.94 -16.92 3.85
C LEU A 111 8.97 -18.42 4.10
N ASP A 112 8.95 -19.23 3.04
CA ASP A 112 9.05 -20.70 3.16
C ASP A 112 10.43 -21.15 3.64
N SER A 113 11.45 -20.32 3.47
CA SER A 113 12.80 -20.61 3.98
C SER A 113 12.94 -20.37 5.49
N VAL A 114 11.99 -19.67 6.10
CA VAL A 114 11.95 -19.43 7.54
C VAL A 114 11.36 -20.66 8.23
N ASP A 115 12.03 -21.15 9.27
CA ASP A 115 11.53 -22.29 10.04
C ASP A 115 10.21 -21.92 10.74
N PRO A 116 9.09 -22.63 10.45
CA PRO A 116 7.81 -22.34 11.09
C PRO A 116 7.84 -22.41 12.62
N ALA A 117 8.73 -23.25 13.19
CA ALA A 117 8.87 -23.36 14.63
C ALA A 117 9.42 -22.08 15.25
N ILE A 118 10.30 -21.38 14.56
CA ILE A 118 10.86 -20.09 15.01
C ILE A 118 9.77 -19.02 15.03
N LEU A 119 8.93 -18.97 14.00
CA LEU A 119 7.81 -18.02 13.94
C LEU A 119 6.79 -18.28 15.06
N ARG A 120 6.44 -19.53 15.29
CA ARG A 120 5.52 -19.91 16.39
C ARG A 120 6.08 -19.54 17.75
N ARG A 121 7.36 -19.79 17.97
CA ARG A 121 8.01 -19.41 19.22
C ARG A 121 8.02 -17.89 19.42
N LEU A 122 8.27 -17.14 18.36
CA LEU A 122 8.21 -15.69 18.39
C LEU A 122 6.80 -15.20 18.76
N GLU A 123 5.78 -15.76 18.15
CA GLU A 123 4.37 -15.43 18.45
C GLU A 123 4.04 -15.74 19.91
N GLU A 124 4.45 -16.90 20.41
CA GLU A 124 4.22 -17.30 21.79
C GLU A 124 4.96 -16.39 22.79
N ASP A 125 6.23 -16.12 22.54
CA ASP A 125 7.07 -15.30 23.43
C ASP A 125 6.61 -13.86 23.49
N MET A 126 6.08 -13.32 22.40
CA MET A 126 5.60 -11.95 22.30
C MET A 126 4.10 -11.79 22.54
N GLY A 127 3.34 -12.89 22.57
CA GLY A 127 1.89 -12.87 22.74
C GLY A 127 1.17 -12.18 21.58
N VAL A 128 1.68 -12.35 20.35
CA VAL A 128 1.15 -11.73 19.14
C VAL A 128 0.94 -12.77 18.05
N GLU A 129 0.13 -12.45 17.06
CA GLU A 129 0.05 -13.19 15.80
C GLU A 129 0.82 -12.41 14.74
N VAL A 130 1.64 -13.11 13.98
CA VAL A 130 2.40 -12.51 12.87
C VAL A 130 1.54 -12.56 11.61
N ASP A 131 1.08 -11.40 11.17
CA ASP A 131 0.34 -11.26 9.93
C ASP A 131 1.26 -10.98 8.76
N GLU A 132 2.31 -10.20 8.99
CA GLU A 132 3.22 -9.76 7.95
C GLU A 132 4.65 -9.58 8.49
N ILE A 133 5.63 -9.91 7.64
CA ILE A 133 7.04 -9.67 7.92
C ILE A 133 7.55 -8.68 6.88
N GLU A 134 8.13 -7.59 7.34
CA GLU A 134 8.79 -6.60 6.50
C GLU A 134 10.31 -6.73 6.63
N LEU A 135 11.00 -6.65 5.50
CA LEU A 135 12.45 -6.57 5.45
C LEU A 135 12.86 -5.10 5.35
N SER A 136 13.75 -4.68 6.24
CA SER A 136 14.27 -3.30 6.28
C SER A 136 15.71 -3.24 5.85
#